data_4032db9e8b707c155dab83d04a9d2ece
#
_entry.id   4032db9e8b707c155dab83d04a9d2ece
#
_cell.length_a   1.000
_cell.length_b   1.000
_cell.length_c   1.000
_cell.angle_alpha   90.00
_cell.angle_beta   90.00
_cell.angle_gamma   90.00
#
_symmetry.space_group_name_H-M   'P 1'
#
loop_
_entity.id
_entity.type
_entity.pdbx_description
1 polymer ?
#
loop_
_entity_poly.entity_id
_entity_poly.type
_entity_poly.pdbx_seq_one_letter_code
_entity_poly.pdbx_strand_id
1 'polypeptide(L)'
;MSNARRGGKLILSSSILKHQWFSSKQFAGPPVNVATTSFGFKDVEKEDKEGMVREVFMKVAPSYDLMNDIMSAGIHRIWKDRLVSKFGVFPGMTHLDVAGGTGDVGFRSLSALRSAETSARDGVFRVHDVTLAPGKVIISDVNPHMLVEGKRRAAQLDLINSPDWQGNCLATINFVEGNAENLPFDDCSVDMYTIVFG
;
A
#
# COMPACT_ATOMS: atom_id res chain seq x y z
N MET A 1 -63.35 -8.61 48.04
CA MET A 1 -64.13 -8.34 46.84
C MET A 1 -63.39 -9.07 45.71
N SER A 2 -63.78 -10.32 45.40
CA SER A 2 -64.76 -10.73 44.38
C SER A 2 -64.25 -10.37 42.98
N ASN A 3 -64.01 -11.22 42.01
CA ASN A 3 -64.54 -12.51 41.51
C ASN A 3 -63.60 -12.97 40.40
N ALA A 4 -63.12 -14.18 40.30
CA ALA A 4 -63.75 -15.42 39.84
C ALA A 4 -64.32 -15.41 38.41
N ARG A 5 -63.77 -16.20 37.52
CA ARG A 5 -64.38 -17.33 36.78
C ARG A 5 -63.62 -17.64 35.50
N ARG A 6 -63.15 -18.86 35.41
CA ARG A 6 -63.60 -20.03 34.60
C ARG A 6 -63.44 -19.77 33.09
N GLY A 7 -62.82 -20.56 32.31
CA GLY A 7 -62.76 -22.03 32.23
C GLY A 7 -63.09 -22.38 30.78
N GLY A 8 -62.36 -23.28 30.16
CA GLY A 8 -62.73 -23.73 28.82
C GLY A 8 -61.65 -24.57 28.18
N LYS A 9 -61.55 -25.82 28.55
CA LYS A 9 -60.88 -26.87 27.81
C LYS A 9 -61.70 -27.16 26.56
N LEU A 10 -61.10 -27.15 25.40
CA LEU A 10 -61.62 -27.84 24.23
C LEU A 10 -60.54 -28.67 23.61
N ILE A 11 -60.69 -29.96 23.73
CA ILE A 11 -60.04 -31.03 23.00
C ILE A 11 -60.84 -31.27 21.72
N LEU A 12 -60.18 -31.21 20.59
CA LEU A 12 -60.60 -31.85 19.34
C LEU A 12 -59.32 -32.10 18.50
N SER A 13 -58.91 -33.33 18.53
CA SER A 13 -59.14 -34.41 17.57
C SER A 13 -58.25 -34.26 16.30
N SER A 14 -57.33 -35.16 16.28
CA SER A 14 -56.57 -35.69 15.13
C SER A 14 -57.39 -35.72 13.83
N SER A 15 -56.83 -35.21 12.77
CA SER A 15 -56.83 -35.99 11.50
C SER A 15 -56.03 -35.31 10.42
N ILE A 16 -55.21 -36.14 9.79
CA ILE A 16 -54.82 -36.14 8.40
C ILE A 16 -53.60 -35.26 8.00
N LEU A 17 -52.50 -35.95 8.03
CA LEU A 17 -51.32 -35.78 7.18
C LEU A 17 -51.72 -35.51 5.73
N LYS A 18 -51.21 -34.41 5.21
CA LYS A 18 -50.85 -34.38 3.81
C LYS A 18 -49.44 -33.87 3.72
N HIS A 19 -48.53 -34.77 3.45
CA HIS A 19 -47.19 -34.48 2.99
C HIS A 19 -47.30 -33.69 1.70
N GLN A 20 -47.13 -32.38 1.78
CA GLN A 20 -46.82 -31.59 0.63
C GLN A 20 -45.30 -31.52 0.54
N TRP A 21 -44.72 -32.27 -0.36
CA TRP A 21 -43.37 -32.14 -0.83
C TRP A 21 -43.19 -30.70 -1.33
N PHE A 22 -42.57 -29.86 -0.53
CA PHE A 22 -41.99 -28.62 -1.02
C PHE A 22 -40.79 -29.02 -1.86
N SER A 23 -40.99 -29.08 -3.16
CA SER A 23 -39.93 -29.03 -4.15
C SER A 23 -39.12 -27.76 -3.87
N SER A 24 -37.91 -27.94 -3.39
CA SER A 24 -36.90 -26.88 -3.32
C SER A 24 -36.55 -26.44 -4.75
N LYS A 25 -37.40 -25.61 -5.34
CA LYS A 25 -36.93 -24.76 -6.43
C LYS A 25 -35.89 -23.85 -5.82
N GLN A 26 -34.62 -24.18 -6.05
CA GLN A 26 -33.51 -23.25 -5.89
C GLN A 26 -33.92 -21.96 -6.57
N PHE A 27 -34.16 -20.91 -5.77
CA PHE A 27 -34.11 -19.55 -6.25
C PHE A 27 -32.64 -19.32 -6.64
N ALA A 28 -32.29 -19.60 -7.88
CA ALA A 28 -31.14 -19.01 -8.50
C ALA A 28 -31.43 -17.50 -8.48
N GLY A 29 -30.74 -16.77 -7.60
CA GLY A 29 -30.72 -15.32 -7.66
C GLY A 29 -30.29 -14.87 -9.06
N PRO A 30 -30.60 -13.63 -9.44
CA PRO A 30 -30.14 -13.10 -10.73
C PRO A 30 -28.63 -13.34 -10.83
N PRO A 31 -28.11 -13.64 -12.06
CA PRO A 31 -26.68 -13.86 -12.23
C PRO A 31 -25.94 -12.66 -11.67
N VAL A 32 -25.07 -12.92 -10.69
CA VAL A 32 -24.15 -11.90 -10.16
C VAL A 32 -23.34 -11.44 -11.36
N ASN A 33 -23.47 -10.19 -11.74
CA ASN A 33 -22.72 -9.62 -12.84
C ASN A 33 -21.28 -9.45 -12.36
N VAL A 34 -20.49 -10.49 -12.49
CA VAL A 34 -19.08 -10.46 -12.12
C VAL A 34 -18.39 -9.56 -13.11
N ALA A 35 -17.85 -8.43 -12.63
CA ALA A 35 -17.13 -7.49 -13.46
C ALA A 35 -15.86 -8.16 -13.99
N THR A 36 -15.84 -8.48 -15.28
CA THR A 36 -14.66 -9.00 -15.96
C THR A 36 -13.73 -7.85 -16.37
N THR A 37 -12.44 -8.10 -16.36
CA THR A 37 -11.39 -7.17 -16.79
C THR A 37 -10.34 -7.90 -17.61
N SER A 38 -9.63 -7.20 -18.49
CA SER A 38 -8.59 -7.82 -19.31
C SER A 38 -7.30 -8.00 -18.51
N PHE A 39 -6.65 -9.15 -18.68
CA PHE A 39 -5.29 -9.42 -18.23
C PHE A 39 -4.47 -9.96 -19.41
N GLY A 40 -3.71 -9.09 -20.04
CA GLY A 40 -3.04 -9.38 -21.31
C GLY A 40 -4.07 -9.69 -22.42
N PHE A 41 -4.06 -10.93 -22.90
CA PHE A 41 -4.96 -11.41 -23.97
C PHE A 41 -6.15 -12.24 -23.42
N LYS A 42 -6.38 -12.25 -22.11
CA LYS A 42 -7.46 -13.01 -21.46
C LYS A 42 -8.36 -12.09 -20.68
N ASP A 43 -9.66 -12.35 -20.72
CA ASP A 43 -10.62 -11.76 -19.81
C ASP A 43 -10.65 -12.59 -18.52
N VAL A 44 -10.50 -11.93 -17.38
CA VAL A 44 -10.48 -12.54 -16.04
C VAL A 44 -11.45 -11.80 -15.13
N GLU A 45 -11.89 -12.45 -14.06
CA GLU A 45 -12.64 -11.76 -13.01
C GLU A 45 -11.75 -10.70 -12.33
N LYS A 46 -12.35 -9.57 -11.96
CA LYS A 46 -11.60 -8.46 -11.38
C LYS A 46 -10.82 -8.88 -10.12
N GLU A 47 -11.41 -9.76 -9.32
CA GLU A 47 -10.82 -10.31 -8.09
C GLU A 47 -9.62 -11.22 -8.38
N ASP A 48 -9.69 -12.03 -9.44
CA ASP A 48 -8.60 -12.92 -9.84
C ASP A 48 -7.41 -12.14 -10.42
N LYS A 49 -7.68 -10.99 -11.07
CA LYS A 49 -6.64 -10.15 -11.68
C LYS A 49 -5.60 -9.71 -10.68
N GLU A 50 -6.00 -9.28 -9.48
CA GLU A 50 -5.06 -8.84 -8.45
C GLU A 50 -4.09 -9.94 -8.05
N GLY A 51 -4.60 -11.18 -7.88
CA GLY A 51 -3.77 -12.35 -7.60
C GLY A 51 -2.77 -12.65 -8.71
N MET A 52 -3.21 -12.59 -9.97
CA MET A 52 -2.37 -12.84 -11.14
C MET A 52 -1.29 -11.76 -11.31
N VAL A 53 -1.64 -10.49 -11.13
CA VAL A 53 -0.69 -9.37 -11.15
C VAL A 53 0.36 -9.55 -10.06
N ARG A 54 -0.06 -9.86 -8.83
CA ARG A 54 0.84 -10.12 -7.71
C ARG A 54 1.81 -11.25 -8.01
N GLU A 55 1.35 -12.35 -8.61
CA GLU A 55 2.20 -13.50 -8.98
C GLU A 55 3.26 -13.12 -10.03
N VAL A 56 2.89 -12.31 -11.04
CA VAL A 56 3.85 -11.83 -12.04
C VAL A 56 4.93 -10.96 -11.37
N PHE A 57 4.53 -10.00 -10.55
CA PHE A 57 5.50 -9.16 -9.85
C PHE A 57 6.39 -9.94 -8.87
N MET A 58 5.87 -10.99 -8.24
CA MET A 58 6.66 -11.90 -7.41
C MET A 58 7.83 -12.50 -8.16
N LYS A 59 7.58 -12.97 -9.40
CA LYS A 59 8.58 -13.60 -10.25
C LYS A 59 9.63 -12.64 -10.79
N VAL A 60 9.25 -11.38 -11.02
CA VAL A 60 10.14 -10.38 -11.64
C VAL A 60 10.82 -9.45 -10.62
N ALA A 61 10.36 -9.43 -9.35
CA ALA A 61 10.90 -8.52 -8.32
C ALA A 61 12.44 -8.52 -8.23
N PRO A 62 13.15 -9.66 -8.23
CA PRO A 62 14.60 -9.68 -8.13
C PRO A 62 15.33 -9.07 -9.33
N SER A 63 14.68 -9.05 -10.51
CA SER A 63 15.25 -8.55 -11.76
C SER A 63 14.51 -7.31 -12.31
N TYR A 64 13.61 -6.76 -11.51
CA TYR A 64 12.73 -5.66 -11.92
C TYR A 64 13.51 -4.44 -12.43
N ASP A 65 14.55 -4.04 -11.71
CA ASP A 65 15.38 -2.90 -12.11
C ASP A 65 16.20 -3.19 -13.36
N LEU A 66 16.74 -4.40 -13.49
CA LEU A 66 17.47 -4.82 -14.69
C LEU A 66 16.54 -4.83 -15.91
N MET A 67 15.32 -5.31 -15.75
CA MET A 67 14.31 -5.28 -16.81
C MET A 67 13.98 -3.84 -17.23
N ASN A 68 13.80 -2.95 -16.27
CA ASN A 68 13.57 -1.52 -16.54
C ASN A 68 14.77 -0.86 -17.23
N ASP A 69 16.00 -1.19 -16.83
CA ASP A 69 17.22 -0.73 -17.49
C ASP A 69 17.26 -1.15 -18.97
N ILE A 70 16.98 -2.43 -19.24
CA ILE A 70 16.99 -2.96 -20.62
C ILE A 70 15.90 -2.31 -21.45
N MET A 71 14.67 -2.24 -20.94
CA MET A 71 13.53 -1.69 -21.67
C MET A 71 13.65 -0.19 -21.96
N SER A 72 14.29 0.57 -21.09
CA SER A 72 14.44 2.02 -21.22
C SER A 72 15.83 2.45 -21.66
N ALA A 73 16.76 1.52 -21.93
CA ALA A 73 18.17 1.80 -22.14
C ALA A 73 18.77 2.69 -21.01
N GLY A 74 18.31 2.49 -19.77
CA GLY A 74 18.74 3.24 -18.59
C GLY A 74 18.15 4.66 -18.46
N ILE A 75 17.36 5.12 -19.43
CA ILE A 75 16.80 6.49 -19.42
C ILE A 75 15.88 6.71 -18.22
N HIS A 76 15.18 5.69 -17.74
CA HIS A 76 14.30 5.82 -16.57
C HIS A 76 15.05 6.30 -15.32
N ARG A 77 16.35 6.04 -15.19
CA ARG A 77 17.18 6.53 -14.08
C ARG A 77 17.31 8.04 -14.13
N ILE A 78 17.57 8.60 -15.31
CA ILE A 78 17.65 10.06 -15.52
C ILE A 78 16.30 10.72 -15.23
N TRP A 79 15.20 10.11 -15.65
CA TRP A 79 13.88 10.64 -15.35
C TRP A 79 13.59 10.68 -13.84
N LYS A 80 13.96 9.64 -13.11
CA LYS A 80 13.80 9.58 -11.65
C LYS A 80 14.68 10.61 -10.94
N ASP A 81 15.92 10.80 -11.37
CA ASP A 81 16.81 11.84 -10.84
C ASP A 81 16.23 13.23 -11.07
N ARG A 82 15.74 13.48 -12.30
CA ARG A 82 15.09 14.76 -12.64
C ARG A 82 13.79 14.96 -11.85
N LEU A 83 13.01 13.94 -11.65
CA LEU A 83 11.80 13.98 -10.83
C LEU A 83 12.14 14.42 -9.42
N VAL A 84 13.05 13.71 -8.75
CA VAL A 84 13.43 13.98 -7.35
C VAL A 84 14.05 15.39 -7.22
N SER A 85 14.80 15.87 -8.20
CA SER A 85 15.33 17.23 -8.18
C SER A 85 14.24 18.33 -8.18
N LYS A 86 13.00 17.99 -8.46
CA LYS A 86 11.83 18.89 -8.46
C LYS A 86 10.99 18.81 -7.19
N PHE A 87 11.29 17.88 -6.29
CA PHE A 87 10.47 17.66 -5.09
C PHE A 87 10.47 18.83 -4.10
N GLY A 88 11.46 19.70 -4.14
CA GLY A 88 11.55 20.77 -3.18
C GLY A 88 11.69 20.28 -1.74
N VAL A 89 12.54 19.26 -1.54
CA VAL A 89 12.76 18.65 -0.23
C VAL A 89 13.26 19.67 0.80
N PHE A 90 12.79 19.53 2.03
CA PHE A 90 13.23 20.36 3.17
C PHE A 90 13.53 19.47 4.37
N PRO A 91 14.39 19.88 5.30
CA PRO A 91 14.74 19.11 6.48
C PRO A 91 13.52 18.76 7.33
N GLY A 92 13.43 17.50 7.77
CA GLY A 92 12.32 17.00 8.58
C GLY A 92 11.07 16.58 7.80
N MET A 93 11.08 16.67 6.47
CA MET A 93 9.94 16.32 5.60
C MET A 93 9.59 14.84 5.69
N THR A 94 8.30 14.54 5.69
CA THR A 94 7.75 13.19 5.52
C THR A 94 7.25 12.99 4.10
N HIS A 95 7.89 12.10 3.35
CA HIS A 95 7.54 11.74 1.98
C HIS A 95 6.97 10.32 1.91
N LEU A 96 5.81 10.16 1.26
CA LEU A 96 5.17 8.87 0.98
C LEU A 96 5.29 8.54 -0.51
N ASP A 97 5.96 7.45 -0.83
CA ASP A 97 6.08 6.90 -2.20
C ASP A 97 5.10 5.73 -2.36
N VAL A 98 3.96 6.01 -2.99
CA VAL A 98 2.87 5.05 -3.19
C VAL A 98 3.12 4.24 -4.45
N ALA A 99 2.85 2.93 -4.39
CA ALA A 99 3.26 1.95 -5.42
C ALA A 99 4.76 2.03 -5.70
N GLY A 100 5.56 2.27 -4.64
CA GLY A 100 7.00 2.53 -4.73
C GLY A 100 7.84 1.30 -5.09
N GLY A 101 7.24 0.13 -5.11
CA GLY A 101 7.87 -1.13 -5.53
C GLY A 101 9.12 -1.45 -4.75
N THR A 102 10.25 -1.62 -5.44
CA THR A 102 11.58 -1.87 -4.85
C THR A 102 12.25 -0.63 -4.27
N GLY A 103 11.59 0.54 -4.32
CA GLY A 103 11.99 1.75 -3.61
C GLY A 103 12.94 2.69 -4.35
N ASP A 104 13.10 2.56 -5.64
CA ASP A 104 14.11 3.33 -6.40
C ASP A 104 13.90 4.85 -6.32
N VAL A 105 12.65 5.35 -6.38
CA VAL A 105 12.33 6.77 -6.18
C VAL A 105 12.49 7.17 -4.72
N GLY A 106 12.01 6.33 -3.79
CA GLY A 106 12.16 6.55 -2.36
C GLY A 106 13.62 6.66 -1.91
N PHE A 107 14.54 5.84 -2.46
CA PHE A 107 15.98 5.91 -2.14
C PHE A 107 16.61 7.23 -2.61
N ARG A 108 16.25 7.70 -3.80
CA ARG A 108 16.70 9.01 -4.31
C ARG A 108 16.17 10.16 -3.47
N SER A 109 14.90 10.08 -3.09
CA SER A 109 14.28 11.04 -2.19
C SER A 109 14.95 11.08 -0.82
N LEU A 110 15.26 9.91 -0.25
CA LEU A 110 16.00 9.79 1.01
C LEU A 110 17.38 10.45 0.92
N SER A 111 18.10 10.22 -0.18
CA SER A 111 19.42 10.84 -0.41
C SER A 111 19.31 12.37 -0.47
N ALA A 112 18.32 12.89 -1.20
CA ALA A 112 18.08 14.33 -1.30
C ALA A 112 17.70 14.94 0.06
N LEU A 113 16.85 14.24 0.83
CA LEU A 113 16.42 14.68 2.15
C LEU A 113 17.57 14.71 3.17
N ARG A 114 18.40 13.67 3.21
CA ARG A 114 19.62 13.62 4.04
C ARG A 114 20.60 14.73 3.67
N SER A 115 20.76 15.02 2.37
CA SER A 115 21.59 16.13 1.92
C SER A 115 21.06 17.50 2.39
N ALA A 116 19.74 17.70 2.34
CA ALA A 116 19.10 18.91 2.83
C ALA A 116 19.27 19.06 4.35
N GLU A 117 19.11 17.97 5.11
CA GLU A 117 19.32 17.96 6.57
C GLU A 117 20.76 18.26 6.95
N THR A 118 21.72 17.64 6.26
CA THR A 118 23.15 17.91 6.47
C THR A 118 23.47 19.37 6.18
N SER A 119 23.01 19.90 5.05
CA SER A 119 23.22 21.31 4.67
C SER A 119 22.62 22.29 5.68
N ALA A 120 21.46 21.96 6.24
CA ALA A 120 20.83 22.79 7.27
C ALA A 120 21.64 22.79 8.58
N ARG A 121 22.23 21.68 8.96
CA ARG A 121 23.08 21.53 10.15
C ARG A 121 24.42 22.25 9.98
N ASP A 122 25.03 22.16 8.82
CA ASP A 122 26.33 22.79 8.53
C ASP A 122 26.25 24.33 8.44
N GLY A 123 25.08 24.90 8.66
CA GLY A 123 24.89 26.34 8.80
C GLY A 123 24.70 27.09 7.49
N VAL A 124 24.44 26.42 6.38
CA VAL A 124 24.02 27.03 5.10
C VAL A 124 22.65 27.72 5.30
N PHE A 125 21.83 27.18 6.17
CA PHE A 125 20.61 27.80 6.68
C PHE A 125 20.66 27.81 8.21
N ARG A 126 21.25 28.83 8.83
CA ARG A 126 21.21 29.00 10.27
C ARG A 126 19.79 29.25 10.74
N VAL A 127 19.05 28.21 11.03
CA VAL A 127 17.90 28.27 11.91
C VAL A 127 18.46 28.06 13.33
N HIS A 128 18.75 29.14 14.03
CA HIS A 128 19.16 29.11 15.44
C HIS A 128 18.02 28.41 16.22
N ASP A 129 18.38 27.38 16.99
CA ASP A 129 17.54 26.69 17.99
C ASP A 129 16.37 25.80 17.54
N VAL A 130 16.32 25.33 16.32
CA VAL A 130 15.33 24.31 15.97
C VAL A 130 16.00 22.95 15.89
N THR A 131 15.75 22.10 16.88
CA THR A 131 16.02 20.67 16.80
C THR A 131 15.03 20.08 15.82
N LEU A 132 15.36 20.07 14.53
CA LEU A 132 14.53 19.45 13.49
C LEU A 132 14.50 17.94 13.73
N ALA A 133 13.31 17.39 13.86
CA ALA A 133 13.14 15.95 13.84
C ALA A 133 13.65 15.41 12.49
N PRO A 134 14.31 14.24 12.46
CA PRO A 134 14.72 13.63 11.22
C PRO A 134 13.54 13.40 10.30
N GLY A 135 13.71 13.67 9.01
CA GLY A 135 12.70 13.40 8.01
C GLY A 135 12.44 11.90 7.82
N LYS A 136 11.43 11.59 7.04
CA LYS A 136 11.00 10.23 6.83
C LYS A 136 10.62 10.00 5.37
N VAL A 137 11.10 8.90 4.80
CA VAL A 137 10.59 8.38 3.53
C VAL A 137 9.86 7.07 3.81
N ILE A 138 8.63 6.98 3.35
CA ILE A 138 7.78 5.80 3.49
C ILE A 138 7.53 5.25 2.09
N ILE A 139 7.97 4.02 1.83
CA ILE A 139 7.68 3.31 0.59
C ILE A 139 6.49 2.40 0.87
N SER A 140 5.39 2.64 0.16
CA SER A 140 4.18 1.83 0.27
C SER A 140 3.91 1.10 -1.04
N ASP A 141 3.61 -0.19 -0.95
CA ASP A 141 3.23 -1.02 -2.10
C ASP A 141 2.24 -2.09 -1.66
N VAL A 142 1.36 -2.48 -2.57
CA VAL A 142 0.38 -3.55 -2.34
C VAL A 142 1.05 -4.93 -2.37
N ASN A 143 2.23 -5.02 -2.98
CA ASN A 143 2.95 -6.28 -3.15
C ASN A 143 4.06 -6.43 -2.10
N PRO A 144 3.90 -7.31 -1.08
CA PRO A 144 4.90 -7.49 -0.03
C PRO A 144 6.25 -8.00 -0.55
N HIS A 145 6.28 -8.71 -1.68
CA HIS A 145 7.54 -9.19 -2.25
C HIS A 145 8.40 -8.06 -2.82
N MET A 146 7.77 -7.03 -3.39
CA MET A 146 8.47 -5.81 -3.82
C MET A 146 9.08 -5.09 -2.63
N LEU A 147 8.35 -4.99 -1.51
CA LEU A 147 8.84 -4.37 -0.27
C LEU A 147 9.97 -5.18 0.37
N VAL A 148 9.92 -6.52 0.34
CA VAL A 148 11.01 -7.38 0.81
C VAL A 148 12.28 -7.13 0.00
N GLU A 149 12.17 -7.07 -1.33
CA GLU A 149 13.29 -6.76 -2.20
C GLU A 149 13.80 -5.33 -1.97
N GLY A 150 12.91 -4.37 -1.79
CA GLY A 150 13.26 -2.99 -1.43
C GLY A 150 14.06 -2.91 -0.12
N LYS A 151 13.61 -3.61 0.93
CA LYS A 151 14.33 -3.71 2.21
C LYS A 151 15.72 -4.32 2.04
N ARG A 152 15.83 -5.40 1.24
CA ARG A 152 17.11 -6.04 0.95
C ARG A 152 18.08 -5.07 0.26
N ARG A 153 17.60 -4.33 -0.74
CA ARG A 153 18.37 -3.30 -1.45
C ARG A 153 18.79 -2.15 -0.54
N ALA A 154 17.86 -1.66 0.29
CA ALA A 154 18.13 -0.60 1.25
C ALA A 154 19.24 -1.00 2.24
N ALA A 155 19.24 -2.28 2.69
CA ALA A 155 20.29 -2.81 3.54
C ALA A 155 21.64 -2.90 2.80
N GLN A 156 21.66 -3.36 1.54
CA GLN A 156 22.87 -3.44 0.74
C GLN A 156 23.49 -2.07 0.44
N LEU A 157 22.66 -1.04 0.32
CA LEU A 157 23.07 0.35 0.10
C LEU A 157 23.35 1.11 1.40
N ASP A 158 23.29 0.43 2.54
CA ASP A 158 23.46 1.01 3.88
C ASP A 158 22.54 2.22 4.13
N LEU A 159 21.30 2.14 3.62
CA LEU A 159 20.31 3.20 3.78
C LEU A 159 19.48 3.06 5.08
N ILE A 160 19.49 1.87 5.68
CA ILE A 160 18.80 1.57 6.92
C ILE A 160 19.76 1.89 8.08
N ASN A 161 19.37 2.81 8.95
CA ASN A 161 20.13 3.15 10.16
C ASN A 161 21.52 3.76 9.94
N SER A 162 21.77 4.45 8.83
CA SER A 162 23.00 5.18 8.63
C SER A 162 22.98 6.51 9.38
N PRO A 163 23.63 6.66 10.55
CA PRO A 163 23.91 7.97 11.12
C PRO A 163 24.84 8.73 10.19
N ASP A 164 24.87 10.06 10.30
CA ASP A 164 25.95 10.81 9.66
C ASP A 164 27.30 10.49 10.33
N TRP A 165 28.40 11.03 9.78
CA TRP A 165 29.74 10.85 10.30
C TRP A 165 29.94 11.42 11.73
N GLN A 166 28.99 12.21 12.23
CA GLN A 166 28.96 12.77 13.59
C GLN A 166 28.05 11.96 14.53
N GLY A 167 27.42 10.87 14.06
CA GLY A 167 26.51 10.05 14.83
C GLY A 167 25.11 10.66 14.97
N ASN A 168 24.77 11.70 14.20
CA ASN A 168 23.43 12.31 14.23
C ASN A 168 22.43 11.47 13.45
N CYS A 169 21.20 11.45 13.93
CA CYS A 169 20.10 10.80 13.24
C CYS A 169 19.71 11.62 12.01
N LEU A 170 19.86 11.05 10.82
CA LEU A 170 19.35 11.59 9.56
C LEU A 170 18.01 10.97 9.21
N ALA A 171 17.39 11.50 8.16
CA ALA A 171 16.15 10.97 7.61
C ALA A 171 16.17 9.46 7.45
N THR A 172 15.07 8.83 7.81
CA THR A 172 14.89 7.38 7.84
C THR A 172 14.04 6.89 6.68
N ILE A 173 14.12 5.58 6.40
CA ILE A 173 13.29 4.94 5.39
C ILE A 173 12.48 3.81 6.01
N ASN A 174 11.19 3.75 5.67
CA ASN A 174 10.26 2.73 6.12
C ASN A 174 9.55 2.08 4.93
N PHE A 175 9.14 0.83 5.10
CA PHE A 175 8.42 0.06 4.08
C PHE A 175 7.11 -0.43 4.69
N VAL A 176 5.99 -0.06 4.07
CA VAL A 176 4.64 -0.32 4.59
C VAL A 176 3.80 -0.96 3.48
N GLU A 177 3.22 -2.14 3.75
CA GLU A 177 2.23 -2.72 2.85
C GLU A 177 0.96 -1.86 2.88
N GLY A 178 0.48 -1.47 1.69
CA GLY A 178 -0.71 -0.64 1.58
C GLY A 178 -1.29 -0.63 0.17
N ASN A 179 -2.62 -0.60 0.11
CA ASN A 179 -3.34 -0.42 -1.14
C ASN A 179 -3.51 1.08 -1.42
N ALA A 180 -3.14 1.53 -2.62
CA ALA A 180 -3.28 2.93 -3.04
C ALA A 180 -4.74 3.44 -3.02
N GLU A 181 -5.73 2.53 -3.14
CA GLU A 181 -7.15 2.86 -3.03
C GLU A 181 -7.60 3.08 -1.57
N ASN A 182 -6.83 2.58 -0.60
CA ASN A 182 -7.11 2.72 0.84
C ASN A 182 -5.78 2.70 1.61
N LEU A 183 -5.13 3.85 1.65
CA LEU A 183 -3.82 3.99 2.29
C LEU A 183 -3.92 3.89 3.82
N PRO A 184 -3.02 3.14 4.48
CA PRO A 184 -3.02 2.97 5.94
C PRO A 184 -2.36 4.16 6.67
N PHE A 185 -2.70 5.38 6.28
CA PHE A 185 -2.15 6.61 6.85
C PHE A 185 -3.28 7.59 7.17
N ASP A 186 -3.09 8.36 8.24
CA ASP A 186 -4.03 9.40 8.63
C ASP A 186 -4.01 10.58 7.64
N ASP A 187 -5.10 11.31 7.57
CA ASP A 187 -5.18 12.54 6.80
C ASP A 187 -4.13 13.56 7.29
N CYS A 188 -3.53 14.29 6.38
CA CYS A 188 -2.53 15.32 6.67
C CYS A 188 -1.28 14.80 7.43
N SER A 189 -0.97 13.50 7.35
CA SER A 189 0.17 12.88 8.04
C SER A 189 1.49 12.92 7.27
N VAL A 190 1.47 13.36 6.00
CA VAL A 190 2.65 13.45 5.13
C VAL A 190 2.72 14.82 4.47
N ASP A 191 3.94 15.30 4.22
CA ASP A 191 4.19 16.59 3.57
C ASP A 191 4.16 16.47 2.06
N MET A 192 4.53 15.31 1.54
CA MET A 192 4.56 15.03 0.11
C MET A 192 4.22 13.57 -0.15
N TYR A 193 3.50 13.32 -1.24
CA TYR A 193 3.34 11.96 -1.75
C TYR A 193 3.67 11.90 -3.24
N THR A 194 4.13 10.72 -3.69
CA THR A 194 4.38 10.41 -5.10
C THR A 194 3.74 9.09 -5.49
N ILE A 195 3.30 9.00 -6.73
CA ILE A 195 2.92 7.76 -7.42
C ILE A 195 3.62 7.81 -8.77
N VAL A 196 4.64 6.98 -8.97
CA VAL A 196 5.52 7.06 -10.13
C VAL A 196 5.67 5.69 -10.76
N PHE A 197 5.29 5.58 -12.03
CA PHE A 197 5.31 4.32 -12.78
C PHE A 197 4.44 3.20 -12.16
N GLY A 198 3.40 3.59 -11.40
CA GLY A 198 2.40 2.69 -10.83
C GLY A 198 1.16 2.57 -11.70
#